data_163bde04f3af4886744782c9ae56ef46
#
_entry.id   163bde04f3af4886744782c9ae56ef46
#
_cell.length_a   1.000
_cell.length_b   1.000
_cell.length_c   1.000
_cell.angle_alpha   90.00
_cell.angle_beta   90.00
_cell.angle_gamma   90.00
#
_symmetry.space_group_name_H-M   'P 1'
#
loop_
_entity.id
_entity.type
_entity.pdbx_description
1 polymer ?
#
loop_
_entity_poly.entity_id
_entity_poly.type
_entity_poly.pdbx_seq_one_letter_code
_entity_poly.pdbx_strand_id
1 'polypeptide(L)'
;MKKLLLLTAILSSGLYAASIDHIQTYSPDYLANQAQTGMINGVSAYYNPAGLGRLEKGKYFHVGFQFAHGHEKMSYKEKEHKAKLNQAIPNIALTFVDNKGATFFNFGGLAGGGKLQYDGVSGVDVLTDLAQFKLLGIYDKGSSLTGSNKYEQITLGRAFNIDDKLSFSIAGRVVHGTRKLNGSLNIGVNPTAQYRQEKAQQVAQEVSRAVDAATQGKGLSAAQIAAIKTQKTNEALAKLQKRVTDLTQNGLSGDIDSKREAWGYGFQLGINYRVNDKLNLAARYDSRVKMNFKAKGHEYQLQTTDILGQTIGLSTFYPQYTINSKIRRDLPAILSVGASYKITDNYLVSGIGNFYFNHQAKMDRVTTFGEHQHGRDYKNGWEIAIGNEYKLNDKFTLIGSVNYARTGAKNSSFNDTEYALNSVTLGGGIRYQYDESLAITASVAHFIYKGAEGNFKEKYGVTENQKYKKEITAVGLSITKKF
;
A
#
# COMPACT_ATOMS: atom_id res chain seq x y z
N MET A 1 -16.14 10.62 -25.81
CA MET A 1 -14.94 9.86 -25.41
C MET A 1 -14.16 10.51 -24.27
N LYS A 2 -13.58 11.73 -24.38
CA LYS A 2 -12.79 12.37 -23.30
C LYS A 2 -13.49 12.50 -21.93
N LYS A 3 -14.83 12.64 -21.89
CA LYS A 3 -15.59 12.83 -20.64
C LYS A 3 -15.91 11.52 -19.90
N LEU A 4 -16.06 10.40 -20.59
CA LEU A 4 -16.16 9.06 -19.98
C LEU A 4 -14.81 8.58 -19.47
N LEU A 5 -13.72 9.04 -20.09
CA LEU A 5 -12.34 8.78 -19.70
C LEU A 5 -11.97 9.38 -18.31
N LEU A 6 -12.66 10.46 -17.87
CA LEU A 6 -12.44 11.02 -16.55
C LEU A 6 -13.07 10.17 -15.41
N LEU A 7 -14.19 9.46 -15.67
CA LEU A 7 -14.76 8.48 -14.73
C LEU A 7 -13.69 7.46 -14.33
N THR A 8 -12.94 7.04 -15.34
CA THR A 8 -11.90 6.04 -15.18
C THR A 8 -10.63 6.60 -14.52
N ALA A 9 -10.32 7.89 -14.70
CA ALA A 9 -9.11 8.50 -14.16
C ALA A 9 -9.10 8.59 -12.62
N ILE A 10 -10.25 8.85 -12.00
CA ILE A 10 -10.36 8.94 -10.54
C ILE A 10 -10.36 7.54 -9.91
N LEU A 11 -11.01 6.58 -10.55
CA LEU A 11 -10.96 5.17 -10.14
C LEU A 11 -9.59 4.53 -10.45
N SER A 12 -8.88 4.99 -11.51
CA SER A 12 -7.58 4.42 -11.92
C SER A 12 -6.39 4.92 -11.13
N SER A 13 -6.47 6.11 -10.58
CA SER A 13 -5.36 6.62 -9.76
C SER A 13 -5.17 5.83 -8.47
N GLY A 14 -6.10 4.93 -8.15
CA GLY A 14 -6.32 4.35 -6.86
C GLY A 14 -5.96 2.91 -6.62
N LEU A 15 -5.60 2.14 -7.59
CA LEU A 15 -5.53 0.69 -7.41
C LEU A 15 -4.17 0.17 -6.90
N TYR A 16 -3.54 0.88 -5.97
CA TYR A 16 -2.31 0.45 -5.31
C TYR A 16 -2.54 0.30 -3.79
N ALA A 17 -3.24 -0.77 -3.40
CA ALA A 17 -3.29 -1.13 -1.99
C ALA A 17 -1.89 -1.53 -1.52
N ALA A 18 -1.10 -0.55 -1.13
CA ALA A 18 0.10 -0.72 -0.33
C ALA A 18 0.76 0.61 -0.02
N SER A 19 0.55 1.09 1.12
CA SER A 19 1.53 1.99 1.69
C SER A 19 2.83 1.20 1.93
N ILE A 20 3.98 1.85 1.78
CA ILE A 20 5.27 1.33 2.22
C ILE A 20 5.42 1.48 3.74
N ASP A 21 4.30 1.67 4.45
CA ASP A 21 4.24 1.73 5.91
C ASP A 21 4.64 0.39 6.51
N HIS A 22 5.11 0.44 7.72
CA HIS A 22 5.40 -0.73 8.54
C HIS A 22 6.48 -1.67 8.00
N ILE A 23 7.37 -1.18 7.11
CA ILE A 23 8.60 -1.90 6.82
C ILE A 23 9.38 -2.00 8.14
N GLN A 24 9.84 -3.21 8.48
CA GLN A 24 10.60 -3.57 9.68
C GLN A 24 9.81 -4.10 10.88
N THR A 25 8.51 -4.26 10.80
CA THR A 25 7.72 -4.91 11.86
C THR A 25 7.87 -6.45 11.81
N TYR A 26 9.12 -6.94 11.80
CA TYR A 26 9.41 -8.36 11.58
C TYR A 26 9.03 -9.25 12.75
N SER A 27 9.14 -8.79 13.99
CA SER A 27 8.95 -9.61 15.19
C SER A 27 8.09 -8.95 16.25
N PRO A 28 7.45 -9.74 17.15
CA PRO A 28 6.76 -9.22 18.32
C PRO A 28 7.64 -8.36 19.21
N ASP A 29 8.93 -8.66 19.31
CA ASP A 29 9.87 -7.89 20.12
C ASP A 29 10.00 -6.44 19.63
N TYR A 30 9.81 -6.20 18.31
CA TYR A 30 9.75 -4.85 17.75
C TYR A 30 8.50 -4.09 18.22
N LEU A 31 7.38 -4.78 18.45
CA LEU A 31 6.18 -4.11 18.98
C LEU A 31 6.45 -3.56 20.39
N ALA A 32 7.21 -4.29 21.21
CA ALA A 32 7.58 -3.83 22.55
C ALA A 32 8.64 -2.73 22.52
N ASN A 33 9.67 -2.90 21.69
CA ASN A 33 10.79 -1.96 21.54
C ASN A 33 11.14 -1.75 20.08
N GLN A 34 10.78 -0.62 19.48
CA GLN A 34 11.12 -0.30 18.09
C GLN A 34 12.61 0.07 17.91
N ALA A 35 13.36 0.33 18.98
CA ALA A 35 14.76 0.72 18.92
C ALA A 35 15.72 -0.49 18.95
N GLN A 36 15.60 -1.43 18.02
CA GLN A 36 16.31 -2.72 18.02
C GLN A 36 17.71 -2.68 17.39
N THR A 37 18.04 -1.73 16.50
CA THR A 37 19.28 -1.78 15.70
C THR A 37 20.55 -1.78 16.56
N GLY A 38 20.57 -1.05 17.69
CA GLY A 38 21.70 -1.04 18.61
C GLY A 38 21.75 -2.22 19.58
N MET A 39 20.74 -3.09 19.59
CA MET A 39 20.62 -4.19 20.54
C MET A 39 21.23 -5.48 20.02
N ILE A 40 21.67 -6.33 20.95
CA ILE A 40 22.18 -7.70 20.67
C ILE A 40 21.33 -8.68 21.48
N ASN A 41 20.45 -9.39 20.77
CA ASN A 41 19.49 -10.32 21.38
C ASN A 41 19.02 -11.37 20.37
N GLY A 42 18.06 -12.22 20.72
CA GLY A 42 17.54 -13.29 19.86
C GLY A 42 16.90 -12.85 18.55
N VAL A 43 16.46 -11.59 18.43
CA VAL A 43 15.87 -11.03 17.20
C VAL A 43 16.84 -10.19 16.38
N SER A 44 18.12 -10.13 16.78
CA SER A 44 19.14 -9.37 16.05
C SER A 44 19.35 -9.85 14.60
N ALA A 45 18.95 -11.09 14.28
CA ALA A 45 18.90 -11.58 12.90
C ALA A 45 18.07 -10.68 11.97
N TYR A 46 17.11 -9.92 12.51
CA TYR A 46 16.29 -8.95 11.75
C TYR A 46 16.87 -7.53 11.80
N TYR A 47 17.43 -7.11 12.94
CA TYR A 47 17.69 -5.68 13.21
C TYR A 47 19.16 -5.31 13.34
N ASN A 48 19.99 -6.23 13.86
CA ASN A 48 21.43 -6.04 14.04
C ASN A 48 22.19 -7.35 13.76
N PRO A 49 22.18 -7.86 12.54
CA PRO A 49 22.81 -9.16 12.25
C PRO A 49 24.32 -9.17 12.51
N ALA A 50 25.01 -8.03 12.40
CA ALA A 50 26.43 -7.94 12.72
C ALA A 50 26.69 -8.18 14.24
N GLY A 51 25.75 -7.85 15.10
CA GLY A 51 25.84 -8.09 16.53
C GLY A 51 25.66 -9.56 16.94
N LEU A 52 25.12 -10.42 16.06
CA LEU A 52 24.87 -11.83 16.38
C LEU A 52 26.11 -12.60 16.79
N GLY A 53 27.28 -12.26 16.22
CA GLY A 53 28.56 -12.89 16.59
C GLY A 53 29.01 -12.57 18.02
N ARG A 54 28.29 -11.67 18.73
CA ARG A 54 28.56 -11.31 20.15
C ARG A 54 27.66 -12.06 21.14
N LEU A 55 26.68 -12.83 20.62
CA LEU A 55 25.92 -13.74 21.45
C LEU A 55 26.83 -14.89 21.93
N GLU A 56 26.44 -15.51 23.04
CA GLU A 56 27.10 -16.72 23.50
C GLU A 56 27.04 -17.80 22.41
N LYS A 57 28.11 -18.60 22.35
CA LYS A 57 28.18 -19.71 21.39
C LYS A 57 27.03 -20.69 21.61
N GLY A 58 26.42 -21.11 20.49
CA GLY A 58 25.25 -22.00 20.53
C GLY A 58 24.33 -21.82 19.34
N LYS A 59 23.22 -22.49 19.41
CA LYS A 59 22.14 -22.41 18.40
C LYS A 59 20.97 -21.67 19.02
N TYR A 60 20.44 -20.68 18.29
CA TYR A 60 19.28 -19.90 18.72
C TYR A 60 18.13 -20.10 17.76
N PHE A 61 16.97 -20.37 18.30
CA PHE A 61 15.71 -20.43 17.58
C PHE A 61 14.79 -19.33 18.12
N HIS A 62 14.28 -18.51 17.23
CA HIS A 62 13.27 -17.52 17.55
C HIS A 62 12.05 -17.74 16.67
N VAL A 63 10.88 -17.77 17.28
CA VAL A 63 9.59 -17.80 16.58
C VAL A 63 8.65 -16.81 17.23
N GLY A 64 7.90 -16.10 16.40
CA GLY A 64 6.94 -15.12 16.86
C GLY A 64 5.72 -15.04 15.99
N PHE A 65 4.66 -14.52 16.57
CA PHE A 65 3.40 -14.26 15.90
C PHE A 65 2.85 -12.92 16.36
N GLN A 66 2.45 -12.09 15.40
CA GLN A 66 1.81 -10.81 15.65
C GLN A 66 0.42 -10.82 15.04
N PHE A 67 -0.50 -10.15 15.70
CA PHE A 67 -1.84 -9.88 15.18
C PHE A 67 -2.09 -8.38 15.22
N ALA A 68 -2.22 -7.77 14.04
CA ALA A 68 -2.57 -6.37 13.89
C ALA A 68 -4.07 -6.24 13.64
N HIS A 69 -4.72 -5.38 14.42
CA HIS A 69 -6.14 -5.04 14.32
C HIS A 69 -6.30 -3.53 14.27
N GLY A 70 -7.26 -3.05 13.49
CA GLY A 70 -7.51 -1.62 13.39
C GLY A 70 -8.50 -1.29 12.30
N HIS A 71 -8.51 -0.03 11.92
CA HIS A 71 -9.34 0.44 10.82
C HIS A 71 -8.69 1.56 10.05
N GLU A 72 -9.07 1.65 8.79
CA GLU A 72 -8.76 2.76 7.91
C GLU A 72 -10.07 3.43 7.49
N LYS A 73 -10.04 4.75 7.33
CA LYS A 73 -11.19 5.55 6.95
C LYS A 73 -10.83 6.49 5.83
N MET A 74 -11.72 6.56 4.85
CA MET A 74 -11.70 7.55 3.79
C MET A 74 -12.99 8.32 3.81
N SER A 75 -12.94 9.63 3.71
CA SER A 75 -14.14 10.45 3.67
C SER A 75 -14.05 11.52 2.59
N TYR A 76 -15.18 11.76 1.95
CA TYR A 76 -15.37 12.85 1.02
C TYR A 76 -16.69 13.54 1.34
N LYS A 77 -16.60 14.86 1.62
CA LYS A 77 -17.74 15.62 2.19
C LYS A 77 -18.22 14.94 3.49
N GLU A 78 -19.51 14.68 3.60
CA GLU A 78 -20.14 14.06 4.76
C GLU A 78 -20.11 12.51 4.74
N LYS A 79 -19.70 11.91 3.62
CA LYS A 79 -19.65 10.46 3.48
C LYS A 79 -18.31 9.91 3.98
N GLU A 80 -18.36 8.89 4.81
CA GLU A 80 -17.20 8.17 5.33
C GLU A 80 -17.31 6.69 4.98
N HIS A 81 -16.23 6.11 4.42
CA HIS A 81 -16.07 4.69 4.18
C HIS A 81 -14.98 4.13 5.07
N LYS A 82 -15.28 2.99 5.68
CA LYS A 82 -14.44 2.37 6.69
C LYS A 82 -14.03 0.97 6.26
N ALA A 83 -12.75 0.65 6.43
CA ALA A 83 -12.23 -0.71 6.32
C ALA A 83 -11.72 -1.20 7.66
N LYS A 84 -11.98 -2.48 7.95
CA LYS A 84 -11.36 -3.18 9.08
C LYS A 84 -10.06 -3.83 8.62
N LEU A 85 -9.02 -3.69 9.43
CA LEU A 85 -7.75 -4.38 9.29
C LEU A 85 -7.71 -5.55 10.27
N ASN A 86 -7.39 -6.74 9.78
CA ASN A 86 -7.04 -7.90 10.59
C ASN A 86 -5.91 -8.64 9.87
N GLN A 87 -4.72 -8.66 10.46
CA GLN A 87 -3.53 -9.24 9.83
C GLN A 87 -2.74 -10.07 10.82
N ALA A 88 -2.50 -11.32 10.47
CA ALA A 88 -1.58 -12.21 11.16
C ALA A 88 -0.19 -12.14 10.49
N ILE A 89 0.86 -12.03 11.28
CA ILE A 89 2.25 -11.88 10.82
C ILE A 89 3.14 -12.86 11.58
N PRO A 90 3.44 -14.03 11.02
CA PRO A 90 4.40 -14.96 11.60
C PRO A 90 5.83 -14.55 11.26
N ASN A 91 6.77 -14.94 12.14
CA ASN A 91 8.19 -14.78 11.91
C ASN A 91 8.99 -15.92 12.53
N ILE A 92 10.13 -16.26 11.91
CA ILE A 92 11.07 -17.27 12.40
C ILE A 92 12.48 -16.78 12.14
N ALA A 93 13.39 -16.97 13.12
CA ALA A 93 14.81 -16.79 12.92
C ALA A 93 15.61 -17.95 13.53
N LEU A 94 16.67 -18.32 12.84
CA LEU A 94 17.66 -19.32 13.28
C LEU A 94 19.04 -18.65 13.28
N THR A 95 19.80 -18.82 14.34
CA THR A 95 21.15 -18.28 14.46
C THR A 95 22.09 -19.35 15.01
N PHE A 96 23.22 -19.54 14.37
CA PHE A 96 24.28 -20.47 14.77
C PHE A 96 25.53 -19.64 15.06
N VAL A 97 25.86 -19.50 16.33
CA VAL A 97 27.03 -18.71 16.80
C VAL A 97 28.21 -19.64 17.00
N ASP A 98 29.33 -19.31 16.35
CA ASP A 98 30.60 -20.00 16.47
C ASP A 98 31.71 -19.04 16.94
N ASN A 99 32.98 -19.52 16.98
CA ASN A 99 34.11 -18.72 17.45
C ASN A 99 34.47 -17.53 16.54
N LYS A 100 34.00 -17.52 15.28
CA LYS A 100 34.35 -16.51 14.28
C LYS A 100 33.20 -15.55 13.96
N GLY A 101 32.00 -15.84 14.50
CA GLY A 101 30.81 -15.04 14.24
C GLY A 101 29.52 -15.83 14.33
N ALA A 102 28.57 -15.55 13.43
CA ALA A 102 27.27 -16.23 13.43
C ALA A 102 26.73 -16.38 12.01
N THR A 103 26.19 -17.55 11.70
CA THR A 103 25.35 -17.75 10.51
C THR A 103 23.89 -17.60 10.92
N PHE A 104 23.10 -16.88 10.12
CA PHE A 104 21.71 -16.64 10.45
C PHE A 104 20.79 -16.79 9.24
N PHE A 105 19.59 -17.23 9.53
CA PHE A 105 18.45 -17.31 8.64
C PHE A 105 17.27 -16.60 9.30
N ASN A 106 16.50 -15.84 8.54
CA ASN A 106 15.20 -15.36 9.01
C ASN A 106 14.14 -15.39 7.90
N PHE A 107 12.90 -15.56 8.33
CA PHE A 107 11.70 -15.43 7.52
C PHE A 107 10.70 -14.57 8.28
N GLY A 108 9.96 -13.72 7.58
CA GLY A 108 8.90 -12.92 8.16
C GLY A 108 8.20 -12.01 7.19
N GLY A 109 7.12 -11.39 7.66
CA GLY A 109 6.45 -10.30 6.96
C GLY A 109 7.36 -9.08 6.92
N LEU A 110 7.70 -8.61 5.72
CA LEU A 110 8.57 -7.43 5.53
C LEU A 110 7.78 -6.14 5.58
N ALA A 111 6.63 -6.11 4.91
CA ALA A 111 5.79 -4.94 4.73
C ALA A 111 4.39 -5.34 4.25
N GLY A 112 3.47 -4.40 4.29
CA GLY A 112 2.13 -4.54 3.71
C GLY A 112 1.03 -4.15 4.69
N GLY A 113 -0.11 -3.68 4.15
CA GLY A 113 -1.28 -3.24 4.92
C GLY A 113 -2.28 -4.36 5.26
N GLY A 114 -1.95 -5.63 5.00
CA GLY A 114 -2.89 -6.72 5.20
C GLY A 114 -4.07 -6.72 4.22
N LYS A 115 -5.21 -7.25 4.66
CA LYS A 115 -6.47 -7.22 3.91
C LYS A 115 -7.37 -6.14 4.49
N LEU A 116 -7.78 -5.21 3.63
CA LEU A 116 -8.71 -4.12 3.93
C LEU A 116 -9.96 -4.29 3.08
N GLN A 117 -11.11 -4.33 3.72
CA GLN A 117 -12.40 -4.41 3.06
C GLN A 117 -13.22 -3.19 3.43
N TYR A 118 -13.41 -2.29 2.46
CA TYR A 118 -14.20 -1.08 2.63
C TYR A 118 -15.68 -1.34 2.40
N ASP A 119 -16.51 -0.64 3.14
CA ASP A 119 -17.98 -0.66 3.05
C ASP A 119 -18.53 0.24 1.93
N GLY A 120 -17.66 0.82 1.14
CA GLY A 120 -17.96 1.63 -0.03
C GLY A 120 -16.68 2.11 -0.71
N VAL A 121 -16.83 2.92 -1.76
CA VAL A 121 -15.70 3.44 -2.56
C VAL A 121 -15.77 4.97 -2.58
N SER A 122 -14.95 5.62 -1.79
CA SER A 122 -14.92 7.09 -1.67
C SER A 122 -14.63 7.80 -3.00
N GLY A 123 -13.88 7.15 -3.89
CA GLY A 123 -13.66 7.65 -5.26
C GLY A 123 -14.96 7.78 -6.07
N VAL A 124 -15.98 6.96 -5.83
CA VAL A 124 -17.30 7.12 -6.46
C VAL A 124 -17.98 8.40 -5.97
N ASP A 125 -17.87 8.72 -4.68
CA ASP A 125 -18.43 9.97 -4.14
C ASP A 125 -17.73 11.20 -4.75
N VAL A 126 -16.42 11.15 -4.95
CA VAL A 126 -15.67 12.19 -5.66
C VAL A 126 -16.19 12.37 -7.09
N LEU A 127 -16.51 11.27 -7.79
CA LEU A 127 -17.08 11.34 -9.15
C LEU A 127 -18.40 12.09 -9.17
N THR A 128 -19.25 11.93 -8.16
CA THR A 128 -20.56 12.61 -8.12
C THR A 128 -20.44 14.13 -8.09
N ASP A 129 -19.29 14.65 -7.64
CA ASP A 129 -19.03 16.11 -7.54
C ASP A 129 -18.40 16.72 -8.80
N LEU A 130 -17.94 15.89 -9.73
CA LEU A 130 -17.38 16.37 -10.99
C LEU A 130 -18.47 17.00 -11.87
N ALA A 131 -18.19 18.20 -12.39
CA ALA A 131 -19.14 18.97 -13.18
C ALA A 131 -19.75 18.17 -14.34
N GLN A 132 -18.95 17.34 -15.03
CA GLN A 132 -19.40 16.51 -16.15
C GLN A 132 -20.36 15.38 -15.74
N PHE A 133 -20.35 14.95 -14.47
CA PHE A 133 -21.21 13.89 -13.96
C PHE A 133 -22.41 14.38 -13.17
N LYS A 134 -22.39 15.65 -12.73
CA LYS A 134 -23.54 16.27 -12.07
C LYS A 134 -24.80 16.23 -12.94
N LEU A 135 -24.68 16.54 -14.22
CA LEU A 135 -25.80 16.49 -15.15
C LEU A 135 -26.26 15.06 -15.46
N LEU A 136 -25.33 14.08 -15.42
CA LEU A 136 -25.63 12.67 -15.58
C LEU A 136 -26.30 12.07 -14.32
N GLY A 137 -26.20 12.76 -13.17
CA GLY A 137 -26.84 12.36 -11.92
C GLY A 137 -26.36 11.00 -11.42
N ILE A 138 -25.03 10.79 -11.40
CA ILE A 138 -24.46 9.53 -10.89
C ILE A 138 -24.51 9.48 -9.37
N TYR A 139 -24.72 8.29 -8.82
CA TYR A 139 -24.67 8.01 -7.39
C TYR A 139 -24.21 6.58 -7.14
N ASP A 140 -23.67 6.31 -5.93
CA ASP A 140 -23.26 4.97 -5.56
C ASP A 140 -24.46 4.10 -5.17
N LYS A 141 -24.57 2.89 -5.75
CA LYS A 141 -25.59 1.86 -5.47
C LYS A 141 -25.05 0.74 -4.59
N GLY A 142 -23.97 0.96 -3.86
CA GLY A 142 -23.36 -0.05 -3.01
C GLY A 142 -22.11 -0.68 -3.66
N SER A 143 -21.20 0.15 -4.11
CA SER A 143 -19.87 -0.29 -4.54
C SER A 143 -19.08 -0.84 -3.34
N SER A 144 -18.20 -1.78 -3.60
CA SER A 144 -17.33 -2.37 -2.59
C SER A 144 -15.90 -2.51 -3.08
N LEU A 145 -14.95 -2.42 -2.16
CA LEU A 145 -13.53 -2.53 -2.48
C LEU A 145 -12.79 -3.31 -1.41
N THR A 146 -12.07 -4.34 -1.82
CA THR A 146 -11.17 -5.11 -0.96
C THR A 146 -9.76 -5.05 -1.53
N GLY A 147 -8.86 -4.46 -0.79
CA GLY A 147 -7.43 -4.43 -1.09
C GLY A 147 -6.64 -5.39 -0.21
N SER A 148 -5.59 -5.99 -0.74
CA SER A 148 -4.61 -6.74 0.06
C SER A 148 -3.22 -6.57 -0.51
N ASN A 149 -2.27 -6.36 0.39
CA ASN A 149 -0.88 -6.19 0.04
C ASN A 149 0.00 -6.87 1.08
N LYS A 150 0.88 -7.77 0.62
CA LYS A 150 1.72 -8.58 1.47
C LYS A 150 3.08 -8.75 0.86
N TYR A 151 4.12 -8.51 1.65
CA TYR A 151 5.51 -8.80 1.29
C TYR A 151 6.11 -9.72 2.35
N GLU A 152 6.63 -10.83 1.90
CA GLU A 152 7.32 -11.82 2.72
C GLU A 152 8.80 -11.85 2.33
N GLN A 153 9.68 -12.02 3.32
CA GLN A 153 11.11 -12.02 3.10
C GLN A 153 11.76 -13.23 3.72
N ILE A 154 12.74 -13.76 2.97
CA ILE A 154 13.74 -14.70 3.45
C ILE A 154 15.09 -13.99 3.41
N THR A 155 15.86 -14.12 4.49
CA THR A 155 17.24 -13.62 4.57
C THR A 155 18.16 -14.74 5.03
N LEU A 156 19.29 -14.89 4.38
CA LEU A 156 20.37 -15.80 4.77
C LEU A 156 21.69 -15.03 4.76
N GLY A 157 22.42 -15.10 5.84
CA GLY A 157 23.66 -14.34 5.97
C GLY A 157 24.62 -14.85 7.02
N ARG A 158 25.75 -14.14 7.11
CA ARG A 158 26.77 -14.39 8.11
C ARG A 158 27.30 -13.09 8.71
N ALA A 159 27.46 -13.11 10.02
CA ALA A 159 28.23 -12.13 10.78
C ALA A 159 29.64 -12.65 11.03
N PHE A 160 30.62 -11.76 11.01
CA PHE A 160 32.02 -12.02 11.24
C PHE A 160 32.55 -11.13 12.35
N ASN A 161 33.16 -11.71 13.37
CA ASN A 161 33.92 -10.97 14.39
C ASN A 161 35.31 -10.63 13.83
N ILE A 162 35.61 -9.34 13.73
CA ILE A 162 36.95 -8.86 13.32
C ILE A 162 37.89 -8.86 14.52
N ASP A 163 37.42 -8.33 15.63
CA ASP A 163 38.08 -8.30 16.92
C ASP A 163 37.04 -8.35 18.05
N ASP A 164 37.40 -8.09 19.30
CA ASP A 164 36.49 -8.12 20.43
C ASP A 164 35.43 -6.99 20.44
N LYS A 165 35.62 -5.95 19.62
CA LYS A 165 34.73 -4.79 19.56
C LYS A 165 33.97 -4.70 18.24
N LEU A 166 34.62 -4.98 17.15
CA LEU A 166 34.10 -4.78 15.80
C LEU A 166 33.60 -6.07 15.17
N SER A 167 32.43 -6.05 14.61
CA SER A 167 31.90 -7.11 13.75
C SER A 167 31.14 -6.53 12.55
N PHE A 168 31.09 -7.28 11.46
CA PHE A 168 30.29 -6.93 10.28
C PHE A 168 29.44 -8.11 9.83
N SER A 169 28.43 -7.86 9.02
CA SER A 169 27.59 -8.91 8.42
C SER A 169 27.28 -8.64 6.96
N ILE A 170 27.07 -9.73 6.23
CA ILE A 170 26.57 -9.73 4.87
C ILE A 170 25.46 -10.77 4.72
N ALA A 171 24.38 -10.45 4.03
CA ALA A 171 23.28 -11.38 3.77
C ALA A 171 22.67 -11.15 2.38
N GLY A 172 22.15 -12.24 1.81
CA GLY A 172 21.24 -12.22 0.67
C GLY A 172 19.79 -12.16 1.16
N ARG A 173 18.94 -11.43 0.42
CA ARG A 173 17.51 -11.27 0.71
C ARG A 173 16.69 -11.66 -0.52
N VAL A 174 15.66 -12.45 -0.29
CA VAL A 174 14.64 -12.78 -1.31
C VAL A 174 13.30 -12.28 -0.79
N VAL A 175 12.59 -11.52 -1.60
CA VAL A 175 11.29 -10.95 -1.26
C VAL A 175 10.24 -11.43 -2.25
N HIS A 176 9.14 -11.95 -1.74
CA HIS A 176 7.94 -12.26 -2.50
C HIS A 176 6.85 -11.24 -2.16
N GLY A 177 6.29 -10.59 -3.18
CA GLY A 177 5.21 -9.64 -3.04
C GLY A 177 3.93 -10.14 -3.70
N THR A 178 2.80 -10.07 -2.99
CA THR A 178 1.47 -10.33 -3.51
C THR A 178 0.58 -9.12 -3.28
N ARG A 179 -0.12 -8.69 -4.34
CA ARG A 179 -1.09 -7.59 -4.29
C ARG A 179 -2.39 -8.06 -4.90
N LYS A 180 -3.50 -7.87 -4.19
CA LYS A 180 -4.84 -8.22 -4.66
C LYS A 180 -5.75 -7.01 -4.55
N LEU A 181 -6.65 -6.89 -5.52
CA LEU A 181 -7.72 -5.92 -5.50
C LEU A 181 -8.98 -6.60 -6.04
N ASN A 182 -9.99 -6.66 -5.22
CA ASN A 182 -11.28 -7.24 -5.56
C ASN A 182 -12.37 -6.24 -5.17
N GLY A 183 -13.43 -6.18 -5.94
CA GLY A 183 -14.54 -5.30 -5.63
C GLY A 183 -15.58 -5.29 -6.71
N SER A 184 -16.69 -4.61 -6.43
CA SER A 184 -17.73 -4.32 -7.39
C SER A 184 -17.99 -2.81 -7.42
N LEU A 185 -18.11 -2.26 -8.61
CA LEU A 185 -18.58 -0.90 -8.82
C LEU A 185 -20.04 -0.97 -9.24
N ASN A 186 -20.92 -0.35 -8.47
CA ASN A 186 -22.35 -0.26 -8.74
C ASN A 186 -22.74 1.22 -8.71
N ILE A 187 -22.84 1.82 -9.90
CA ILE A 187 -23.13 3.25 -10.06
C ILE A 187 -24.52 3.41 -10.64
N GLY A 188 -25.40 4.04 -9.89
CA GLY A 188 -26.71 4.48 -10.37
C GLY A 188 -26.56 5.72 -11.24
N VAL A 189 -27.45 5.86 -12.21
CA VAL A 189 -27.48 6.98 -13.15
C VAL A 189 -28.91 7.55 -13.22
N ASN A 190 -29.04 8.85 -12.96
CA ASN A 190 -30.31 9.56 -13.09
C ASN A 190 -30.13 10.88 -13.84
N PRO A 191 -30.07 10.85 -15.19
CA PRO A 191 -29.76 12.01 -16.00
C PRO A 191 -30.77 13.14 -15.82
N THR A 192 -30.28 14.35 -15.62
CA THR A 192 -31.12 15.56 -15.52
C THR A 192 -31.81 15.87 -16.85
N ALA A 193 -32.87 16.67 -16.82
CA ALA A 193 -33.53 17.18 -18.03
C ALA A 193 -32.56 17.93 -18.95
N GLN A 194 -31.68 18.74 -18.33
CA GLN A 194 -30.63 19.46 -19.06
C GLN A 194 -29.69 18.49 -19.82
N TYR A 195 -29.22 17.43 -19.16
CA TYR A 195 -28.36 16.41 -19.79
C TYR A 195 -29.06 15.80 -21.03
N ARG A 196 -30.34 15.41 -20.88
CA ARG A 196 -31.13 14.80 -21.96
C ARG A 196 -31.26 15.75 -23.15
N GLN A 197 -31.54 17.03 -22.88
CA GLN A 197 -31.65 18.07 -23.89
C GLN A 197 -30.32 18.32 -24.63
N GLU A 198 -29.23 18.51 -23.86
CA GLU A 198 -27.90 18.71 -24.46
C GLU A 198 -27.47 17.52 -25.33
N LYS A 199 -27.77 16.29 -24.90
CA LYS A 199 -27.47 15.09 -25.68
C LYS A 199 -28.34 14.95 -26.92
N ALA A 200 -29.61 15.28 -26.85
CA ALA A 200 -30.50 15.30 -28.01
C ALA A 200 -30.02 16.30 -29.07
N GLN A 201 -29.63 17.49 -28.65
CA GLN A 201 -29.05 18.50 -29.55
C GLN A 201 -27.74 18.02 -30.19
N GLN A 202 -26.86 17.44 -29.40
CA GLN A 202 -25.59 16.90 -29.91
C GLN A 202 -25.81 15.81 -30.96
N VAL A 203 -26.70 14.85 -30.67
CA VAL A 203 -27.05 13.77 -31.60
C VAL A 203 -27.65 14.33 -32.91
N ALA A 204 -28.57 15.29 -32.82
CA ALA A 204 -29.15 15.91 -33.99
C ALA A 204 -28.10 16.60 -34.88
N GLN A 205 -27.14 17.31 -34.26
CA GLN A 205 -26.04 17.95 -34.98
C GLN A 205 -25.11 16.93 -35.66
N GLU A 206 -24.75 15.84 -34.95
CA GLU A 206 -23.89 14.79 -35.49
C GLU A 206 -24.56 14.07 -36.68
N VAL A 207 -25.85 13.75 -36.54
CA VAL A 207 -26.65 13.16 -37.64
C VAL A 207 -26.71 14.10 -38.83
N SER A 208 -26.99 15.40 -38.61
CA SER A 208 -27.01 16.39 -39.67
C SER A 208 -25.70 16.41 -40.45
N ARG A 209 -24.57 16.50 -39.75
CA ARG A 209 -23.24 16.49 -40.40
C ARG A 209 -22.98 15.19 -41.20
N ALA A 210 -23.35 14.03 -40.61
CA ALA A 210 -23.17 12.73 -41.25
C ALA A 210 -24.01 12.60 -42.51
N VAL A 211 -25.27 13.10 -42.51
CA VAL A 211 -26.13 13.10 -43.67
C VAL A 211 -25.60 14.05 -44.73
N ASP A 212 -25.17 15.27 -44.38
CA ASP A 212 -24.57 16.22 -45.32
C ASP A 212 -23.37 15.60 -46.05
N ALA A 213 -22.45 15.01 -45.30
CA ALA A 213 -21.30 14.32 -45.89
C ALA A 213 -21.68 13.14 -46.78
N ALA A 214 -22.70 12.35 -46.37
CA ALA A 214 -23.13 11.17 -47.11
C ALA A 214 -23.95 11.50 -48.40
N THR A 215 -24.54 12.68 -48.47
CA THR A 215 -25.38 13.14 -49.61
C THR A 215 -24.65 14.07 -50.56
N GLN A 216 -23.47 14.54 -50.19
CA GLN A 216 -22.65 15.42 -51.02
C GLN A 216 -22.36 14.79 -52.39
N GLY A 217 -22.67 15.51 -53.46
CA GLY A 217 -22.44 15.05 -54.85
C GLY A 217 -23.43 14.02 -55.37
N LYS A 218 -24.49 13.65 -54.62
CA LYS A 218 -25.47 12.65 -55.04
C LYS A 218 -26.69 13.18 -55.82
N GLY A 219 -26.72 14.45 -56.17
CA GLY A 219 -27.80 15.03 -56.95
C GLY A 219 -29.16 15.07 -56.24
N LEU A 220 -29.21 14.94 -54.94
CA LEU A 220 -30.43 14.99 -54.13
C LEU A 220 -30.91 16.42 -53.96
N SER A 221 -32.24 16.65 -54.01
CA SER A 221 -32.83 17.93 -53.71
C SER A 221 -32.73 18.30 -52.23
N ALA A 222 -32.77 19.58 -51.89
CA ALA A 222 -32.78 20.05 -50.52
C ALA A 222 -33.90 19.42 -49.67
N ALA A 223 -35.08 19.21 -50.25
CA ALA A 223 -36.22 18.56 -49.61
C ALA A 223 -35.92 17.08 -49.29
N GLN A 224 -35.27 16.34 -50.18
CA GLN A 224 -34.88 14.95 -49.98
C GLN A 224 -33.82 14.84 -48.86
N ILE A 225 -32.81 15.74 -48.86
CA ILE A 225 -31.80 15.77 -47.80
C ILE A 225 -32.44 16.09 -46.45
N ALA A 226 -33.37 17.06 -46.38
CA ALA A 226 -34.09 17.40 -45.15
C ALA A 226 -34.92 16.23 -44.62
N ALA A 227 -35.63 15.50 -45.51
CA ALA A 227 -36.38 14.31 -45.10
C ALA A 227 -35.48 13.21 -44.54
N ILE A 228 -34.33 12.94 -45.18
CA ILE A 228 -33.31 11.98 -44.65
C ILE A 228 -32.79 12.43 -43.30
N LYS A 229 -32.47 13.72 -43.12
CA LYS A 229 -32.02 14.25 -41.81
C LYS A 229 -33.06 14.03 -40.74
N THR A 230 -34.32 14.37 -41.00
CA THR A 230 -35.43 14.19 -40.07
C THR A 230 -35.58 12.74 -39.65
N GLN A 231 -35.64 11.84 -40.64
CA GLN A 231 -35.75 10.40 -40.36
C GLN A 231 -34.58 9.89 -39.51
N LYS A 232 -33.34 10.18 -39.91
CA LYS A 232 -32.15 9.72 -39.22
C LYS A 232 -32.02 10.32 -37.80
N THR A 233 -32.44 11.57 -37.65
CA THR A 233 -32.47 12.21 -36.32
C THR A 233 -33.48 11.53 -35.40
N ASN A 234 -34.69 11.24 -35.88
CA ASN A 234 -35.72 10.55 -35.10
C ASN A 234 -35.25 9.13 -34.70
N GLU A 235 -34.65 8.37 -35.64
CA GLU A 235 -34.06 7.06 -35.32
C GLU A 235 -32.98 7.15 -34.23
N ALA A 236 -32.08 8.14 -34.34
CA ALA A 236 -30.98 8.35 -33.36
C ALA A 236 -31.51 8.83 -32.02
N LEU A 237 -32.50 9.69 -31.96
CA LEU A 237 -33.14 10.15 -30.73
C LEU A 237 -33.88 9.00 -30.01
N ALA A 238 -34.56 8.12 -30.76
CA ALA A 238 -35.20 6.93 -30.17
C ALA A 238 -34.16 5.99 -29.55
N LYS A 239 -33.02 5.78 -30.21
CA LYS A 239 -31.89 5.02 -29.64
C LYS A 239 -31.31 5.69 -28.38
N LEU A 240 -31.15 7.01 -28.40
CA LEU A 240 -30.70 7.76 -27.22
C LEU A 240 -31.67 7.60 -26.04
N GLN A 241 -32.99 7.75 -26.32
CA GLN A 241 -34.02 7.60 -25.28
C GLN A 241 -33.99 6.20 -24.66
N LYS A 242 -33.93 5.15 -25.49
CA LYS A 242 -33.79 3.78 -24.99
C LYS A 242 -32.55 3.63 -24.12
N ARG A 243 -31.43 4.15 -24.58
CA ARG A 243 -30.15 4.07 -23.82
C ARG A 243 -30.21 4.80 -22.48
N VAL A 244 -30.82 5.99 -22.44
CA VAL A 244 -31.03 6.74 -21.21
C VAL A 244 -31.90 5.94 -20.24
N THR A 245 -32.97 5.31 -20.76
CA THR A 245 -33.84 4.45 -19.93
C THR A 245 -33.10 3.25 -19.38
N ASP A 246 -32.34 2.53 -20.22
CA ASP A 246 -31.53 1.38 -19.80
C ASP A 246 -30.51 1.78 -18.71
N LEU A 247 -29.81 2.91 -18.89
CA LEU A 247 -28.86 3.43 -17.90
C LEU A 247 -29.54 3.82 -16.58
N THR A 248 -30.73 4.40 -16.64
CA THR A 248 -31.48 4.79 -15.44
C THR A 248 -31.95 3.56 -14.66
N GLN A 249 -32.36 2.51 -15.35
CA GLN A 249 -32.84 1.28 -14.72
C GLN A 249 -31.69 0.42 -14.19
N ASN A 250 -30.67 0.19 -14.98
CA ASN A 250 -29.61 -0.77 -14.68
C ASN A 250 -28.37 -0.12 -14.05
N GLY A 251 -28.14 1.16 -14.33
CA GLY A 251 -26.92 1.85 -13.91
C GLY A 251 -25.69 1.35 -14.69
N LEU A 252 -24.54 1.49 -14.05
CA LEU A 252 -23.27 0.97 -14.52
C LEU A 252 -22.71 0.04 -13.43
N SER A 253 -22.41 -1.18 -13.78
CA SER A 253 -21.82 -2.14 -12.84
C SER A 253 -20.61 -2.83 -13.43
N GLY A 254 -19.71 -3.26 -12.57
CA GLY A 254 -18.55 -4.04 -12.99
C GLY A 254 -17.75 -4.55 -11.80
N ASP A 255 -17.21 -5.75 -11.97
CA ASP A 255 -16.42 -6.41 -10.96
C ASP A 255 -14.92 -6.26 -11.23
N ILE A 256 -14.15 -6.15 -10.15
CA ILE A 256 -12.71 -6.07 -10.15
C ILE A 256 -12.17 -7.31 -9.44
N ASP A 257 -11.37 -8.13 -10.14
CA ASP A 257 -10.60 -9.22 -9.55
C ASP A 257 -9.19 -9.22 -10.13
N SER A 258 -8.26 -8.65 -9.39
CA SER A 258 -6.87 -8.53 -9.82
C SER A 258 -5.92 -9.10 -8.79
N LYS A 259 -5.04 -9.98 -9.24
CA LYS A 259 -3.90 -10.48 -8.48
C LYS A 259 -2.61 -10.14 -9.20
N ARG A 260 -1.63 -9.63 -8.45
CA ARG A 260 -0.29 -9.35 -8.95
C ARG A 260 0.75 -9.94 -8.05
N GLU A 261 1.79 -10.49 -8.64
CA GLU A 261 2.89 -11.13 -7.92
C GLU A 261 4.22 -10.65 -8.47
N ALA A 262 5.20 -10.55 -7.56
CA ALA A 262 6.59 -10.25 -7.90
C ALA A 262 7.55 -10.98 -6.96
N TRP A 263 8.69 -11.34 -7.51
CA TRP A 263 9.87 -11.75 -6.76
C TRP A 263 10.94 -10.69 -6.93
N GLY A 264 11.66 -10.39 -5.86
CA GLY A 264 12.76 -9.45 -5.86
C GLY A 264 13.92 -9.95 -5.00
N TYR A 265 15.11 -9.46 -5.30
CA TYR A 265 16.35 -9.85 -4.65
C TYR A 265 17.09 -8.63 -4.16
N GLY A 266 17.76 -8.77 -3.05
CA GLY A 266 18.57 -7.72 -2.46
C GLY A 266 19.65 -8.29 -1.57
N PHE A 267 20.41 -7.39 -0.98
CA PHE A 267 21.43 -7.73 0.02
C PHE A 267 21.26 -6.85 1.27
N GLN A 268 21.88 -7.30 2.34
CA GLN A 268 21.94 -6.58 3.61
C GLN A 268 23.41 -6.54 4.07
N LEU A 269 23.84 -5.40 4.54
CA LEU A 269 25.14 -5.20 5.17
C LEU A 269 24.92 -4.68 6.58
N GLY A 270 25.76 -5.11 7.52
CA GLY A 270 25.71 -4.64 8.90
C GLY A 270 27.09 -4.41 9.46
N ILE A 271 27.18 -3.47 10.38
CA ILE A 271 28.33 -3.23 11.22
C ILE A 271 27.86 -3.08 12.67
N ASN A 272 28.59 -3.65 13.62
CA ASN A 272 28.36 -3.51 15.04
C ASN A 272 29.66 -3.21 15.74
N TYR A 273 29.65 -2.20 16.62
CA TYR A 273 30.82 -1.78 17.38
C TYR A 273 30.48 -1.66 18.86
N ARG A 274 31.07 -2.55 19.67
CA ARG A 274 31.02 -2.49 21.14
C ARG A 274 32.06 -1.48 21.60
N VAL A 275 31.63 -0.28 21.94
CA VAL A 275 32.53 0.77 22.46
C VAL A 275 33.16 0.33 23.79
N ASN A 276 32.29 -0.18 24.67
CA ASN A 276 32.63 -0.77 25.99
C ASN A 276 31.48 -1.71 26.42
N ASP A 277 31.52 -2.19 27.66
CA ASP A 277 30.50 -3.11 28.20
C ASP A 277 29.11 -2.48 28.35
N LYS A 278 29.02 -1.14 28.33
CA LYS A 278 27.77 -0.41 28.45
C LYS A 278 27.22 0.09 27.15
N LEU A 279 28.07 0.47 26.19
CA LEU A 279 27.68 1.13 24.96
C LEU A 279 27.95 0.26 23.72
N ASN A 280 26.90 -0.05 23.00
CA ASN A 280 26.96 -0.72 21.70
C ASN A 280 26.36 0.17 20.60
N LEU A 281 27.04 0.27 19.48
CA LEU A 281 26.62 1.00 18.28
C LEU A 281 26.44 0.03 17.13
N ALA A 282 25.46 0.26 16.27
CA ALA A 282 25.29 -0.56 15.08
C ALA A 282 24.72 0.26 13.92
N ALA A 283 25.03 -0.19 12.71
CA ALA A 283 24.39 0.28 11.49
C ALA A 283 24.07 -0.91 10.59
N ARG A 284 22.95 -0.79 9.86
CA ARG A 284 22.48 -1.78 8.88
C ARG A 284 22.03 -1.07 7.63
N TYR A 285 22.44 -1.59 6.49
CA TYR A 285 21.96 -1.16 5.18
C TYR A 285 21.26 -2.31 4.49
N ASP A 286 20.00 -2.10 4.14
CA ASP A 286 19.20 -2.97 3.30
C ASP A 286 19.13 -2.39 1.89
N SER A 287 19.59 -3.13 0.88
CA SER A 287 19.56 -2.65 -0.50
C SER A 287 18.11 -2.50 -0.99
N ARG A 288 17.91 -1.62 -1.98
CA ARG A 288 16.64 -1.56 -2.72
C ARG A 288 16.31 -2.93 -3.33
N VAL A 289 15.05 -3.34 -3.25
CA VAL A 289 14.56 -4.56 -3.90
C VAL A 289 13.70 -4.18 -5.10
N LYS A 290 14.15 -4.56 -6.28
CA LYS A 290 13.41 -4.34 -7.53
C LYS A 290 12.24 -5.32 -7.61
N MET A 291 11.01 -4.81 -7.66
CA MET A 291 9.78 -5.60 -7.70
C MET A 291 9.00 -5.29 -8.98
N ASN A 292 9.01 -6.24 -9.92
CA ASN A 292 8.22 -6.17 -11.16
C ASN A 292 6.97 -7.03 -10.99
N PHE A 293 5.88 -6.42 -10.58
CA PHE A 293 4.60 -7.11 -10.40
C PHE A 293 4.00 -7.46 -11.75
N LYS A 294 3.72 -8.75 -11.96
CA LYS A 294 3.03 -9.27 -13.12
C LYS A 294 1.58 -9.55 -12.76
N ALA A 295 0.64 -9.05 -13.56
CA ALA A 295 -0.78 -9.32 -13.39
C ALA A 295 -1.07 -10.79 -13.71
N LYS A 296 -1.77 -11.45 -12.79
CA LYS A 296 -2.30 -12.81 -12.88
C LYS A 296 -3.77 -12.75 -12.46
N GLY A 297 -4.58 -13.73 -12.85
CA GLY A 297 -5.99 -13.82 -12.47
C GLY A 297 -6.92 -13.57 -13.63
N HIS A 298 -8.18 -13.36 -13.34
CA HIS A 298 -9.23 -13.22 -14.35
C HIS A 298 -9.17 -11.83 -15.00
N GLU A 299 -9.50 -11.77 -16.28
CA GLU A 299 -9.70 -10.51 -16.98
C GLU A 299 -10.95 -9.83 -16.43
N TYR A 300 -10.90 -8.51 -16.38
CA TYR A 300 -12.05 -7.71 -16.03
C TYR A 300 -13.11 -7.83 -17.12
N GLN A 301 -14.31 -8.12 -16.71
CA GLN A 301 -15.49 -7.98 -17.54
C GLN A 301 -16.28 -6.73 -17.16
N LEU A 302 -15.66 -5.56 -17.23
CA LEU A 302 -16.45 -4.33 -17.29
C LEU A 302 -16.65 -3.99 -18.77
N GLN A 303 -17.71 -4.52 -19.34
CA GLN A 303 -18.20 -4.05 -20.62
C GLN A 303 -19.18 -2.90 -20.32
N THR A 304 -18.74 -1.68 -20.54
CA THR A 304 -19.67 -0.56 -20.61
C THR A 304 -19.79 -0.17 -22.08
N THR A 305 -20.99 0.16 -22.51
CA THR A 305 -21.19 0.80 -23.80
C THR A 305 -21.22 2.31 -23.59
N ASP A 306 -20.57 3.05 -24.48
CA ASP A 306 -20.71 4.50 -24.51
C ASP A 306 -22.16 4.87 -24.96
N ILE A 307 -22.45 6.18 -24.95
CA ILE A 307 -23.77 6.69 -25.35
C ILE A 307 -24.12 6.34 -26.80
N LEU A 308 -23.13 6.04 -27.63
CA LEU A 308 -23.28 5.65 -29.02
C LEU A 308 -23.39 4.12 -29.19
N GLY A 309 -23.39 3.36 -28.10
CA GLY A 309 -23.54 1.89 -28.13
C GLY A 309 -22.26 1.13 -28.41
N GLN A 310 -21.10 1.79 -28.41
CA GLN A 310 -19.80 1.10 -28.55
C GLN A 310 -19.41 0.46 -27.24
N THR A 311 -19.11 -0.83 -27.26
CA THR A 311 -18.59 -1.52 -26.07
C THR A 311 -17.16 -1.08 -25.79
N ILE A 312 -16.93 -0.57 -24.59
CA ILE A 312 -15.61 -0.15 -24.13
C ILE A 312 -15.18 -1.13 -23.05
N GLY A 313 -14.15 -1.90 -23.32
CA GLY A 313 -13.56 -2.80 -22.34
C GLY A 313 -12.78 -2.03 -21.26
N LEU A 314 -12.79 -2.53 -20.03
CA LEU A 314 -12.02 -1.94 -18.93
C LEU A 314 -10.51 -1.93 -19.23
N SER A 315 -10.02 -2.91 -19.97
CA SER A 315 -8.63 -2.99 -20.44
C SER A 315 -8.19 -1.78 -21.26
N THR A 316 -9.13 -1.11 -21.95
CA THR A 316 -8.87 0.14 -22.68
C THR A 316 -8.51 1.29 -21.74
N PHE A 317 -9.08 1.28 -20.53
CA PHE A 317 -8.85 2.32 -19.51
C PHE A 317 -7.80 1.93 -18.48
N TYR A 318 -7.63 0.63 -18.26
CA TYR A 318 -6.77 0.07 -17.23
C TYR A 318 -5.89 -1.06 -17.81
N PRO A 319 -5.02 -0.75 -18.76
CA PRO A 319 -4.15 -1.76 -19.36
C PRO A 319 -3.24 -2.44 -18.32
N GLN A 320 -3.03 -1.78 -17.19
CA GLN A 320 -2.27 -2.34 -16.07
C GLN A 320 -2.94 -3.56 -15.42
N TYR A 321 -4.24 -3.78 -15.63
CA TYR A 321 -4.95 -4.95 -15.12
C TYR A 321 -5.08 -6.07 -16.16
N THR A 322 -4.65 -5.82 -17.39
CA THR A 322 -4.57 -6.87 -18.42
C THR A 322 -3.63 -7.98 -17.95
N ILE A 323 -4.02 -9.22 -18.18
CA ILE A 323 -3.19 -10.39 -17.88
C ILE A 323 -1.80 -10.21 -18.50
N ASN A 324 -0.76 -10.57 -17.74
CA ASN A 324 0.65 -10.40 -18.08
C ASN A 324 1.19 -8.95 -18.10
N SER A 325 0.37 -7.93 -17.89
CA SER A 325 0.90 -6.57 -17.71
C SER A 325 1.88 -6.52 -16.55
N LYS A 326 2.90 -5.66 -16.67
CA LYS A 326 3.95 -5.51 -15.65
C LYS A 326 3.94 -4.09 -15.11
N ILE A 327 3.99 -3.99 -13.78
CA ILE A 327 4.15 -2.71 -13.07
C ILE A 327 5.29 -2.84 -12.08
N ARG A 328 6.17 -1.87 -12.11
CA ARG A 328 7.29 -1.83 -11.18
C ARG A 328 6.91 -1.10 -9.90
N ARG A 329 7.20 -1.74 -8.77
CA ARG A 329 6.94 -1.20 -7.44
C ARG A 329 8.03 -1.65 -6.48
N ASP A 330 9.19 -0.97 -6.52
CA ASP A 330 10.37 -1.30 -5.73
C ASP A 330 10.12 -1.06 -4.24
N LEU A 331 10.74 -1.89 -3.41
CA LEU A 331 10.94 -1.55 -2.00
C LEU A 331 12.18 -0.66 -1.88
N PRO A 332 12.14 0.41 -1.07
CA PRO A 332 13.26 1.32 -0.92
C PRO A 332 14.47 0.64 -0.25
N ALA A 333 15.65 1.20 -0.47
CA ALA A 333 16.78 0.91 0.39
C ALA A 333 16.55 1.56 1.75
N ILE A 334 17.13 0.97 2.81
CA ILE A 334 16.99 1.44 4.19
C ILE A 334 18.38 1.52 4.81
N LEU A 335 18.70 2.64 5.44
CA LEU A 335 19.82 2.78 6.34
C LEU A 335 19.28 2.90 7.76
N SER A 336 19.66 1.96 8.62
CA SER A 336 19.33 1.95 10.05
C SER A 336 20.59 2.20 10.85
N VAL A 337 20.57 3.13 11.78
CA VAL A 337 21.64 3.35 12.75
C VAL A 337 21.04 3.27 14.15
N GLY A 338 21.79 2.73 15.09
CA GLY A 338 21.26 2.58 16.45
C GLY A 338 22.34 2.44 17.50
N ALA A 339 21.94 2.73 18.72
CA ALA A 339 22.76 2.57 19.90
C ALA A 339 21.94 1.90 21.01
N SER A 340 22.62 1.14 21.86
CA SER A 340 22.08 0.71 23.16
C SER A 340 23.06 1.04 24.25
N TYR A 341 22.55 1.51 25.41
CA TYR A 341 23.35 1.92 26.54
C TYR A 341 22.78 1.34 27.83
N LYS A 342 23.61 0.58 28.56
CA LYS A 342 23.30 0.10 29.92
C LYS A 342 23.55 1.21 30.91
N ILE A 343 22.48 1.82 31.39
CA ILE A 343 22.57 2.86 32.46
C ILE A 343 22.99 2.18 33.76
N THR A 344 22.32 1.07 34.09
CA THR A 344 22.67 0.16 35.19
C THR A 344 22.59 -1.28 34.68
N ASP A 345 22.95 -2.26 35.52
CA ASP A 345 22.81 -3.69 35.16
C ASP A 345 21.36 -4.11 34.90
N ASN A 346 20.41 -3.37 35.47
CA ASN A 346 18.98 -3.63 35.33
C ASN A 346 18.26 -2.69 34.33
N TYR A 347 18.93 -1.64 33.85
CA TYR A 347 18.27 -0.65 33.01
C TYR A 347 19.07 -0.36 31.75
N LEU A 348 18.46 -0.65 30.60
CA LEU A 348 19.01 -0.42 29.29
C LEU A 348 18.10 0.56 28.52
N VAL A 349 18.71 1.52 27.85
CA VAL A 349 18.07 2.45 26.91
C VAL A 349 18.63 2.19 25.52
N SER A 350 17.78 2.24 24.51
CA SER A 350 18.16 2.11 23.11
C SER A 350 17.57 3.25 22.27
N GLY A 351 18.26 3.61 21.20
CA GLY A 351 17.81 4.61 20.25
C GLY A 351 18.13 4.21 18.82
N ILE A 352 17.25 4.57 17.87
CA ILE A 352 17.48 4.32 16.45
C ILE A 352 17.12 5.53 15.60
N GLY A 353 17.75 5.59 14.41
CA GLY A 353 17.30 6.37 13.28
C GLY A 353 17.28 5.48 12.04
N ASN A 354 16.14 5.40 11.37
CA ASN A 354 16.01 4.74 10.07
C ASN A 354 15.77 5.77 8.99
N PHE A 355 16.44 5.61 7.85
CA PHE A 355 16.30 6.44 6.69
C PHE A 355 15.88 5.60 5.50
N TYR A 356 14.74 5.94 4.89
CA TYR A 356 14.13 5.25 3.75
C TYR A 356 14.39 6.01 2.47
N PHE A 357 15.10 5.41 1.52
CA PHE A 357 15.42 6.00 0.22
C PHE A 357 14.23 5.89 -0.75
N ASN A 358 13.06 6.35 -0.34
CA ASN A 358 11.81 6.24 -1.09
C ASN A 358 11.88 6.94 -2.44
N HIS A 359 12.57 8.07 -2.52
CA HIS A 359 12.72 8.85 -3.75
C HIS A 359 13.47 8.08 -4.85
N GLN A 360 14.36 7.17 -4.46
CA GLN A 360 15.16 6.33 -5.36
C GLN A 360 14.45 5.03 -5.74
N ALA A 361 13.39 4.65 -5.03
CA ALA A 361 12.57 3.50 -5.37
C ALA A 361 11.70 3.84 -6.59
N LYS A 362 11.73 2.98 -7.61
CA LYS A 362 10.88 3.17 -8.78
C LYS A 362 9.49 2.63 -8.48
N MET A 363 8.52 3.53 -8.51
CA MET A 363 7.11 3.23 -8.30
C MET A 363 6.34 3.72 -9.52
N ASP A 364 5.99 2.81 -10.43
CA ASP A 364 5.28 3.16 -11.65
C ASP A 364 3.83 3.51 -11.33
N ARG A 365 3.36 4.59 -11.92
CA ARG A 365 1.93 4.86 -12.12
C ARG A 365 1.58 4.57 -13.56
N VAL A 366 0.43 3.98 -13.77
CA VAL A 366 -0.16 3.88 -15.10
C VAL A 366 -1.20 4.97 -15.22
N THR A 367 -1.02 5.85 -16.19
CA THR A 367 -2.02 6.88 -16.50
C THR A 367 -3.21 6.25 -17.22
N THR A 368 -4.31 6.99 -17.33
CA THR A 368 -5.52 6.59 -18.05
C THR A 368 -5.28 6.22 -19.53
N PHE A 369 -4.15 6.61 -20.08
CA PHE A 369 -3.78 6.33 -21.48
C PHE A 369 -2.70 5.24 -21.60
N GLY A 370 -2.43 4.49 -20.54
CA GLY A 370 -1.43 3.42 -20.54
C GLY A 370 0.01 3.90 -20.48
N GLU A 371 0.25 5.18 -20.36
CA GLU A 371 1.60 5.72 -20.16
C GLU A 371 2.15 5.35 -18.79
N HIS A 372 3.34 4.78 -18.77
CA HIS A 372 4.08 4.53 -17.53
C HIS A 372 4.73 5.83 -17.05
N GLN A 373 4.16 6.46 -16.04
CA GLN A 373 4.84 7.54 -15.33
C GLN A 373 5.59 6.95 -14.14
N HIS A 374 6.89 7.19 -14.09
CA HIS A 374 7.70 6.93 -12.90
C HIS A 374 7.36 8.02 -11.87
N GLY A 375 6.36 7.74 -11.03
CA GLY A 375 5.93 8.69 -10.01
C GLY A 375 7.02 8.94 -8.96
N ARG A 376 7.42 10.18 -8.80
CA ARG A 376 8.17 10.66 -7.65
C ARG A 376 7.19 11.09 -6.56
N ASP A 377 6.31 10.17 -6.16
CA ASP A 377 5.23 10.43 -5.22
C ASP A 377 5.69 10.50 -3.77
N TYR A 378 6.94 10.12 -3.54
CA TYR A 378 7.55 10.10 -2.24
C TYR A 378 8.82 10.96 -2.21
N LYS A 379 8.96 11.73 -1.14
CA LYS A 379 10.26 12.17 -0.62
C LYS A 379 10.86 11.02 0.18
N ASN A 380 12.13 11.12 0.55
CA ASN A 380 12.71 10.16 1.48
C ASN A 380 11.98 10.22 2.82
N GLY A 381 11.74 9.04 3.39
CA GLY A 381 11.14 8.87 4.71
C GLY A 381 12.21 8.69 5.77
N TRP A 382 11.81 8.84 7.02
CA TRP A 382 12.66 8.54 8.16
C TRP A 382 11.83 8.25 9.41
N GLU A 383 12.42 7.54 10.34
CA GLU A 383 11.86 7.35 11.66
C GLU A 383 12.93 7.39 12.74
N ILE A 384 12.53 7.77 13.93
CA ILE A 384 13.34 7.73 15.13
C ILE A 384 12.56 7.02 16.23
N ALA A 385 13.26 6.20 17.01
CA ALA A 385 12.66 5.55 18.17
C ALA A 385 13.59 5.55 19.35
N ILE A 386 12.99 5.59 20.53
CA ILE A 386 13.66 5.37 21.82
C ILE A 386 12.95 4.21 22.50
N GLY A 387 13.73 3.28 23.02
CA GLY A 387 13.27 2.12 23.75
C GLY A 387 13.95 1.97 25.09
N ASN A 388 13.25 1.34 26.02
CA ASN A 388 13.70 1.11 27.38
C ASN A 388 13.42 -0.34 27.76
N GLU A 389 14.36 -0.99 28.43
CA GLU A 389 14.19 -2.29 29.04
C GLU A 389 14.61 -2.21 30.50
N TYR A 390 13.71 -2.57 31.42
CA TYR A 390 13.96 -2.58 32.86
C TYR A 390 13.77 -3.99 33.43
N LYS A 391 14.85 -4.58 33.89
CA LYS A 391 14.88 -5.89 34.53
C LYS A 391 14.35 -5.76 35.95
N LEU A 392 13.12 -6.19 36.19
CA LEU A 392 12.48 -6.18 37.52
C LEU A 392 13.15 -7.17 38.47
N ASN A 393 13.49 -8.34 37.93
CA ASN A 393 14.19 -9.44 38.59
C ASN A 393 14.77 -10.37 37.54
N ASP A 394 15.34 -11.52 37.93
CA ASP A 394 15.96 -12.47 36.99
C ASP A 394 14.97 -13.09 35.99
N LYS A 395 13.66 -13.03 36.27
CA LYS A 395 12.62 -13.61 35.44
C LYS A 395 11.86 -12.60 34.59
N PHE A 396 11.72 -11.36 35.01
CA PHE A 396 10.85 -10.40 34.33
C PHE A 396 11.60 -9.14 33.94
N THR A 397 11.45 -8.76 32.67
CA THR A 397 11.89 -7.49 32.10
C THR A 397 10.70 -6.74 31.53
N LEU A 398 10.48 -5.51 31.97
CA LEU A 398 9.53 -4.57 31.37
C LEU A 398 10.17 -3.88 30.17
N ILE A 399 9.39 -3.69 29.12
CA ILE A 399 9.84 -3.08 27.86
C ILE A 399 8.86 -1.97 27.50
N GLY A 400 9.38 -0.83 27.06
CA GLY A 400 8.57 0.27 26.57
C GLY A 400 9.30 1.08 25.51
N SER A 401 8.57 1.65 24.54
CA SER A 401 9.18 2.43 23.49
C SER A 401 8.23 3.45 22.88
N VAL A 402 8.81 4.45 22.25
CA VAL A 402 8.11 5.42 21.41
C VAL A 402 8.86 5.56 20.10
N ASN A 403 8.11 5.60 18.99
CA ASN A 403 8.63 5.81 17.65
C ASN A 403 7.85 6.92 16.97
N TYR A 404 8.54 7.78 16.22
CA TYR A 404 7.94 8.72 15.29
C TYR A 404 8.41 8.40 13.88
N ALA A 405 7.45 8.20 12.97
CA ALA A 405 7.70 7.84 11.59
C ALA A 405 7.14 8.90 10.63
N ARG A 406 7.98 9.33 9.68
CA ARG A 406 7.60 10.17 8.55
C ARG A 406 7.80 9.40 7.26
N THR A 407 6.70 9.10 6.58
CA THR A 407 6.71 8.26 5.37
C THR A 407 7.30 8.95 4.15
N GLY A 408 7.24 10.29 4.10
CA GLY A 408 7.66 11.08 2.93
C GLY A 408 6.67 11.06 1.77
N ALA A 409 5.50 10.44 1.93
CA ALA A 409 4.44 10.45 0.92
C ALA A 409 3.95 11.86 0.63
N LYS A 410 3.61 12.13 -0.64
CA LYS A 410 3.00 13.40 -1.06
C LYS A 410 1.48 13.24 -1.11
N ASN A 411 0.75 14.22 -0.62
CA ASN A 411 -0.72 14.21 -0.64
C ASN A 411 -1.30 14.09 -2.06
N SER A 412 -0.57 14.57 -3.08
CA SER A 412 -0.94 14.41 -4.49
C SER A 412 -0.95 12.95 -4.97
N SER A 413 -0.34 12.04 -4.22
CA SER A 413 -0.33 10.60 -4.52
C SER A 413 -1.48 9.83 -3.87
N PHE A 414 -2.19 10.44 -2.93
CA PHE A 414 -3.22 9.76 -2.15
C PHE A 414 -4.47 9.47 -2.98
N ASN A 415 -5.05 8.31 -2.73
CA ASN A 415 -6.25 7.80 -3.39
C ASN A 415 -6.87 6.67 -2.55
N ASP A 416 -7.96 6.07 -3.00
CA ASP A 416 -8.74 5.06 -2.27
C ASP A 416 -7.94 3.82 -1.83
N THR A 417 -6.82 3.54 -2.45
CA THR A 417 -6.07 2.30 -2.21
C THR A 417 -4.64 2.54 -1.79
N GLU A 418 -4.17 3.80 -1.82
CA GLU A 418 -2.81 4.14 -1.43
C GLU A 418 -2.73 5.51 -0.77
N TYR A 419 -2.40 5.49 0.51
CA TYR A 419 -2.04 6.67 1.27
C TYR A 419 -1.14 6.24 2.43
N ALA A 420 -0.02 6.90 2.59
CA ALA A 420 0.96 6.61 3.64
C ALA A 420 1.00 7.78 4.63
N LEU A 421 0.48 7.55 5.82
CA LEU A 421 0.35 8.56 6.87
C LEU A 421 1.55 8.53 7.81
N ASN A 422 1.97 9.69 8.30
CA ASN A 422 2.94 9.78 9.39
C ASN A 422 2.31 9.28 10.68
N SER A 423 3.13 8.69 11.57
CA SER A 423 2.63 8.09 12.81
C SER A 423 3.55 8.31 14.01
N VAL A 424 2.93 8.29 15.18
CA VAL A 424 3.58 8.01 16.45
C VAL A 424 3.18 6.59 16.86
N THR A 425 4.14 5.78 17.29
CA THR A 425 3.87 4.43 17.80
C THR A 425 4.30 4.33 19.24
N LEU A 426 3.40 3.86 20.08
CA LEU A 426 3.68 3.52 21.48
C LEU A 426 3.79 2.00 21.58
N GLY A 427 4.92 1.51 22.07
CA GLY A 427 5.19 0.09 22.27
C GLY A 427 5.36 -0.26 23.74
N GLY A 428 4.94 -1.46 24.09
CA GLY A 428 5.12 -2.00 25.43
C GLY A 428 5.15 -3.52 25.43
N GLY A 429 5.80 -4.10 26.45
CA GLY A 429 5.86 -5.55 26.56
C GLY A 429 6.49 -6.04 27.86
N ILE A 430 6.39 -7.34 28.05
CA ILE A 430 7.02 -8.07 29.14
C ILE A 430 7.77 -9.24 28.55
N ARG A 431 9.06 -9.38 28.92
CA ARG A 431 9.85 -10.58 28.65
C ARG A 431 9.93 -11.42 29.93
N TYR A 432 9.54 -12.68 29.81
CA TYR A 432 9.66 -13.68 30.86
C TYR A 432 10.81 -14.63 30.52
N GLN A 433 11.82 -14.66 31.35
CA GLN A 433 12.94 -15.60 31.28
C GLN A 433 12.57 -16.84 32.09
N TYR A 434 12.21 -17.94 31.38
CA TYR A 434 11.81 -19.19 32.00
C TYR A 434 13.02 -19.86 32.67
N ASP A 435 14.12 -19.99 31.92
CA ASP A 435 15.44 -20.46 32.33
C ASP A 435 16.52 -19.74 31.51
N GLU A 436 17.80 -20.08 31.70
CA GLU A 436 18.93 -19.45 31.00
C GLU A 436 18.83 -19.55 29.47
N SER A 437 18.05 -20.52 28.96
CA SER A 437 17.97 -20.83 27.55
C SER A 437 16.66 -20.39 26.87
N LEU A 438 15.61 -20.12 27.65
CA LEU A 438 14.26 -19.91 27.12
C LEU A 438 13.68 -18.58 27.61
N ALA A 439 13.37 -17.70 26.68
CA ALA A 439 12.67 -16.45 26.92
C ALA A 439 11.35 -16.37 26.11
N ILE A 440 10.32 -15.81 26.73
CA ILE A 440 9.00 -15.55 26.13
C ILE A 440 8.73 -14.05 26.21
N THR A 441 8.39 -13.40 25.11
CA THR A 441 8.02 -11.97 25.09
C THR A 441 6.58 -11.80 24.66
N ALA A 442 5.78 -11.15 25.49
CA ALA A 442 4.45 -10.65 25.13
C ALA A 442 4.52 -9.14 24.89
N SER A 443 3.89 -8.66 23.82
CA SER A 443 4.04 -7.29 23.36
C SER A 443 2.76 -6.69 22.83
N VAL A 444 2.68 -5.37 22.88
CA VAL A 444 1.63 -4.56 22.25
C VAL A 444 2.25 -3.30 21.66
N ALA A 445 1.73 -2.86 20.51
CA ALA A 445 2.03 -1.54 19.96
C ALA A 445 0.76 -0.89 19.46
N HIS A 446 0.63 0.41 19.70
CA HIS A 446 -0.47 1.23 19.20
C HIS A 446 0.08 2.31 18.26
N PHE A 447 -0.39 2.29 17.02
CA PHE A 447 0.03 3.17 15.94
C PHE A 447 -1.01 4.29 15.79
N ILE A 448 -0.62 5.51 16.14
CA ILE A 448 -1.42 6.73 16.09
C ILE A 448 -1.04 7.48 14.83
N TYR A 449 -1.90 7.49 13.83
CA TYR A 449 -1.62 8.13 12.55
C TYR A 449 -2.12 9.57 12.51
N LYS A 450 -1.30 10.46 11.93
CA LYS A 450 -1.72 11.83 11.61
C LYS A 450 -2.61 11.78 10.37
N GLY A 451 -3.88 12.16 10.50
CA GLY A 451 -4.79 12.30 9.37
C GLY A 451 -4.25 13.26 8.31
N ALA A 452 -4.58 13.01 7.06
CA ALA A 452 -4.16 13.82 5.93
C ALA A 452 -5.26 13.96 4.88
N GLU A 453 -5.08 14.88 3.95
CA GLU A 453 -5.96 15.11 2.82
C GLU A 453 -5.21 14.85 1.51
N GLY A 454 -5.92 14.30 0.52
CA GLY A 454 -5.45 14.22 -0.85
C GLY A 454 -5.55 15.59 -1.55
N ASN A 455 -5.00 15.68 -2.77
CA ASN A 455 -5.01 16.90 -3.56
C ASN A 455 -6.11 16.87 -4.65
N PHE A 456 -7.35 16.58 -4.25
CA PHE A 456 -8.45 16.31 -5.18
C PHE A 456 -9.03 17.61 -5.77
N LYS A 457 -9.11 18.70 -4.99
CA LYS A 457 -9.58 20.00 -5.44
C LYS A 457 -8.76 20.52 -6.64
N GLU A 458 -7.46 20.49 -6.50
CA GLU A 458 -6.54 20.98 -7.55
C GLU A 458 -6.50 20.02 -8.73
N LYS A 459 -6.49 18.71 -8.47
CA LYS A 459 -6.31 17.70 -9.51
C LYS A 459 -7.55 17.47 -10.37
N TYR A 460 -8.74 17.57 -9.77
CA TYR A 460 -10.00 17.18 -10.41
C TYR A 460 -11.03 18.30 -10.48
N GLY A 461 -10.77 19.47 -9.88
CA GLY A 461 -11.72 20.59 -9.85
C GLY A 461 -12.96 20.34 -9.01
N VAL A 462 -12.89 19.41 -8.05
CA VAL A 462 -13.97 19.13 -7.10
C VAL A 462 -13.97 20.13 -5.94
N THR A 463 -15.04 20.16 -5.15
CA THR A 463 -15.25 21.17 -4.10
C THR A 463 -14.41 20.93 -2.86
N GLU A 464 -14.08 19.67 -2.53
CA GLU A 464 -13.31 19.28 -1.36
C GLU A 464 -12.19 18.29 -1.68
N ASN A 465 -11.27 18.11 -0.74
CA ASN A 465 -10.28 17.05 -0.77
C ASN A 465 -10.82 15.82 -0.06
N GLN A 466 -10.42 14.65 -0.54
CA GLN A 466 -10.65 13.38 0.17
C GLN A 466 -9.74 13.33 1.42
N LYS A 467 -10.27 12.86 2.54
CA LYS A 467 -9.58 12.79 3.83
C LYS A 467 -9.32 11.34 4.21
N TYR A 468 -8.19 11.11 4.88
CA TYR A 468 -7.70 9.79 5.27
C TYR A 468 -7.36 9.76 6.74
N LYS A 469 -7.80 8.69 7.42
CA LYS A 469 -7.47 8.40 8.82
C LYS A 469 -7.17 6.91 8.97
N LYS A 470 -6.34 6.59 9.96
CA LYS A 470 -5.91 5.22 10.23
C LYS A 470 -5.60 5.06 11.71
N GLU A 471 -5.92 3.91 12.26
CA GLU A 471 -5.60 3.52 13.63
C GLU A 471 -5.38 2.01 13.69
N ILE A 472 -4.25 1.58 14.25
CA ILE A 472 -3.88 0.17 14.30
C ILE A 472 -3.32 -0.13 15.69
N THR A 473 -3.74 -1.26 16.25
CA THR A 473 -3.12 -1.87 17.43
C THR A 473 -2.61 -3.24 17.02
N ALA A 474 -1.39 -3.58 17.40
CA ALA A 474 -0.82 -4.89 17.18
C ALA A 474 -0.45 -5.51 18.52
N VAL A 475 -0.74 -6.79 18.68
CA VAL A 475 -0.29 -7.61 19.81
C VAL A 475 0.60 -8.73 19.30
N GLY A 476 1.53 -9.19 20.11
CA GLY A 476 2.46 -10.21 19.70
C GLY A 476 2.96 -11.10 20.82
N LEU A 477 3.34 -12.30 20.45
CA LEU A 477 3.98 -13.27 21.32
C LEU A 477 5.18 -13.86 20.60
N SER A 478 6.32 -13.93 21.25
CA SER A 478 7.51 -14.60 20.73
C SER A 478 8.19 -15.49 21.75
N ILE A 479 8.89 -16.47 21.25
CA ILE A 479 9.71 -17.41 22.01
C ILE A 479 11.10 -17.40 21.42
N THR A 480 12.12 -17.23 22.26
CA THR A 480 13.54 -17.40 21.90
C THR A 480 14.13 -18.52 22.74
N LYS A 481 14.69 -19.53 22.07
CA LYS A 481 15.34 -20.69 22.72
C LYS A 481 16.80 -20.78 22.27
N LYS A 482 17.72 -20.94 23.23
CA LYS A 482 19.11 -21.32 23.03
C LYS A 482 19.29 -22.81 23.26
N PHE A 483 20.06 -23.48 22.41
CA PHE A 483 20.42 -24.90 22.54
C PHE A 483 21.92 -25.07 22.67
#